data_901b3b849573f95c86ca70fabca4b6a0
#
_entry.id   901b3b849573f95c86ca70fabca4b6a0
#
_cell.length_a   1.000
_cell.length_b   1.000
_cell.length_c   1.000
_cell.angle_alpha   90.00
_cell.angle_beta   90.00
_cell.angle_gamma   90.00
#
_symmetry.space_group_name_H-M   'P 1'
#
loop_
_entity.id
_entity.type
_entity.pdbx_description
1 polymer ?
#
loop_
_entity_poly.entity_id
_entity_poly.type
_entity_poly.pdbx_seq_one_letter_code
_entity_poly.pdbx_strand_id
1 'polypeptide(L)'
;MLKKTDYIQNKILADLLEHGAKAGDPIPSRHQLCRKYHCSRTTIERAVRNLAESGYLCARQGARTYVRNMHPDNRIHTLYLITDWQGNAELLQSLREILFQGGIEDIQVIGLCSQVIGEHFTDICRPGNAVAWLMPSMSNIHIMDYFADNHVPQLLLNRKYKNYSHVITDSKASISEGLDWLLRAGGPEVTLIARAAGTMHPYQYDRILAFFESAVEQGAKLASDRLFIRDFQDIPKEIAEIACELFRRPEIPRAIFILGAETIIPFVTAARAHGLTPGKDFKLLCFDIIEPLRGYPGICMMRQRFEKIYQEIRRWLSAGGTAF
;
A
#
# COMPACT_ATOMS: atom_id res chain seq x y z
N MET A 1 -23.94 -0.71 -7.48
CA MET A 1 -24.08 -0.74 -8.96
C MET A 1 -24.04 0.70 -9.47
N LEU A 2 -22.99 1.11 -10.22
CA LEU A 2 -22.86 2.45 -10.81
C LEU A 2 -24.13 2.79 -11.61
N LYS A 3 -24.66 3.99 -11.43
CA LYS A 3 -25.75 4.46 -12.29
C LYS A 3 -25.21 4.50 -13.72
N LYS A 4 -25.98 4.03 -14.67
CA LYS A 4 -25.61 3.97 -16.10
C LYS A 4 -25.08 5.32 -16.63
N THR A 5 -25.58 6.42 -16.08
CA THR A 5 -25.15 7.79 -16.41
C THR A 5 -23.69 8.06 -15.99
N ASP A 6 -23.29 7.62 -14.79
CA ASP A 6 -21.94 7.85 -14.24
C ASP A 6 -20.91 7.03 -15.02
N TYR A 7 -21.26 5.81 -15.40
CA TYR A 7 -20.44 5.00 -16.29
C TYR A 7 -20.19 5.70 -17.63
N ILE A 8 -21.25 6.24 -18.26
CA ILE A 8 -21.15 6.95 -19.55
C ILE A 8 -20.33 8.24 -19.40
N GLN A 9 -20.50 8.97 -18.30
CA GLN A 9 -19.71 10.17 -17.99
C GLN A 9 -18.22 9.85 -17.97
N ASN A 10 -17.81 8.82 -17.26
CA ASN A 10 -16.42 8.38 -17.16
C ASN A 10 -15.88 7.92 -18.53
N LYS A 11 -16.69 7.21 -19.32
CA LYS A 11 -16.29 6.81 -20.68
C LYS A 11 -16.07 8.01 -21.63
N ILE A 12 -16.90 9.03 -21.54
CA ILE A 12 -16.72 10.27 -22.32
C ILE A 12 -15.40 10.95 -21.94
N LEU A 13 -15.11 11.07 -20.66
CA LEU A 13 -13.86 11.67 -20.18
C LEU A 13 -12.63 10.85 -20.61
N ALA A 14 -12.67 9.53 -20.45
CA ALA A 14 -11.61 8.63 -20.86
C ALA A 14 -11.28 8.80 -22.34
N ASP A 15 -12.29 8.76 -23.19
CA ASP A 15 -12.13 8.95 -24.63
C ASP A 15 -11.53 10.32 -25.00
N LEU A 16 -11.95 11.39 -24.32
CA LEU A 16 -11.41 12.72 -24.55
C LEU A 16 -9.94 12.82 -24.15
N LEU A 17 -9.54 12.22 -23.03
CA LEU A 17 -8.16 12.13 -22.55
C LEU A 17 -7.30 11.31 -23.51
N GLU A 18 -7.77 10.12 -23.91
CA GLU A 18 -7.07 9.19 -24.79
C GLU A 18 -6.77 9.81 -26.18
N HIS A 19 -7.70 10.67 -26.65
CA HIS A 19 -7.51 11.42 -27.90
C HIS A 19 -6.78 12.74 -27.72
N GLY A 20 -6.25 13.03 -26.54
CA GLY A 20 -5.47 14.25 -26.26
C GLY A 20 -6.27 15.55 -26.42
N ALA A 21 -7.58 15.51 -26.12
CA ALA A 21 -8.47 16.66 -26.27
C ALA A 21 -8.00 17.86 -25.42
N LYS A 22 -8.00 19.04 -26.01
CA LYS A 22 -7.57 20.30 -25.38
C LYS A 22 -8.75 21.23 -25.14
N ALA A 23 -8.56 22.22 -24.25
CA ALA A 23 -9.54 23.26 -24.06
C ALA A 23 -9.88 23.96 -25.37
N GLY A 24 -11.17 24.08 -25.67
CA GLY A 24 -11.69 24.62 -26.93
C GLY A 24 -12.02 23.56 -27.99
N ASP A 25 -11.62 22.32 -27.82
CA ASP A 25 -11.96 21.25 -28.77
C ASP A 25 -13.45 20.88 -28.67
N PRO A 26 -14.15 20.69 -29.80
CA PRO A 26 -15.53 20.25 -29.78
C PRO A 26 -15.63 18.77 -29.42
N ILE A 27 -16.56 18.42 -28.53
CA ILE A 27 -16.88 17.02 -28.29
C ILE A 27 -17.78 16.44 -29.39
N PRO A 28 -17.81 15.11 -29.56
CA PRO A 28 -18.74 14.45 -30.48
C PRO A 28 -20.21 14.85 -30.17
N SER A 29 -21.02 14.93 -31.21
CA SER A 29 -22.44 15.27 -31.06
C SER A 29 -23.20 14.24 -30.19
N ARG A 30 -24.33 14.64 -29.60
CA ARG A 30 -25.18 13.74 -28.81
C ARG A 30 -25.53 12.45 -29.57
N HIS A 31 -25.81 12.58 -30.85
CA HIS A 31 -26.10 11.45 -31.71
C HIS A 31 -24.90 10.51 -31.91
N GLN A 32 -23.71 11.05 -32.09
CA GLN A 32 -22.46 10.25 -32.17
C GLN A 32 -22.16 9.54 -30.85
N LEU A 33 -22.32 10.24 -29.72
CA LEU A 33 -22.16 9.64 -28.39
C LEU A 33 -23.18 8.53 -28.10
N CYS A 34 -24.46 8.72 -28.51
CA CYS A 34 -25.47 7.68 -28.39
C CYS A 34 -25.10 6.40 -29.18
N ARG A 35 -24.58 6.57 -30.41
CA ARG A 35 -24.09 5.44 -31.21
C ARG A 35 -22.88 4.77 -30.61
N LYS A 36 -21.89 5.56 -30.19
CA LYS A 36 -20.63 5.06 -29.63
C LYS A 36 -20.83 4.24 -28.36
N TYR A 37 -21.70 4.71 -27.45
CA TYR A 37 -21.90 4.07 -26.15
C TYR A 37 -23.18 3.24 -26.04
N HIS A 38 -23.90 3.06 -27.14
CA HIS A 38 -25.13 2.26 -27.19
C HIS A 38 -26.15 2.59 -26.07
N CYS A 39 -26.40 3.90 -25.87
CA CYS A 39 -27.29 4.37 -24.83
C CYS A 39 -28.27 5.44 -25.31
N SER A 40 -29.29 5.70 -24.50
CA SER A 40 -30.35 6.66 -24.84
C SER A 40 -29.82 8.11 -24.85
N ARG A 41 -30.48 8.97 -25.65
CA ARG A 41 -30.16 10.40 -25.68
C ARG A 41 -30.26 11.05 -24.31
N THR A 42 -31.25 10.68 -23.51
CA THR A 42 -31.44 11.21 -22.14
C THR A 42 -30.26 10.86 -21.26
N THR A 43 -29.69 9.67 -21.38
CA THR A 43 -28.48 9.25 -20.62
C THR A 43 -27.27 10.10 -21.01
N ILE A 44 -27.06 10.30 -22.33
CA ILE A 44 -25.97 11.15 -22.84
C ILE A 44 -26.14 12.63 -22.39
N GLU A 45 -27.35 13.17 -22.51
CA GLU A 45 -27.61 14.56 -22.10
C GLU A 45 -27.34 14.77 -20.62
N ARG A 46 -27.71 13.80 -19.77
CA ARG A 46 -27.43 13.83 -18.34
C ARG A 46 -25.93 13.72 -18.06
N ALA A 47 -25.24 12.80 -18.71
CA ALA A 47 -23.79 12.64 -18.56
C ALA A 47 -23.02 13.91 -18.98
N VAL A 48 -23.37 14.49 -20.13
CA VAL A 48 -22.73 15.73 -20.61
C VAL A 48 -23.08 16.94 -19.74
N ARG A 49 -24.29 17.00 -19.18
CA ARG A 49 -24.66 18.05 -18.22
C ARG A 49 -23.79 17.93 -16.95
N ASN A 50 -23.69 16.75 -16.38
CA ASN A 50 -22.85 16.51 -15.22
C ASN A 50 -21.38 16.92 -15.49
N LEU A 51 -20.84 16.58 -16.67
CA LEU A 51 -19.50 17.00 -17.08
C LEU A 51 -19.36 18.53 -17.23
N ALA A 52 -20.42 19.21 -17.65
CA ALA A 52 -20.43 20.65 -17.73
C ALA A 52 -20.53 21.30 -16.33
N GLU A 53 -21.36 20.76 -15.45
CA GLU A 53 -21.48 21.18 -14.04
C GLU A 53 -20.17 20.96 -13.27
N SER A 54 -19.47 19.87 -13.57
CA SER A 54 -18.14 19.56 -13.03
C SER A 54 -16.99 20.32 -13.72
N GLY A 55 -17.28 21.24 -14.66
CA GLY A 55 -16.30 22.12 -15.28
C GLY A 55 -15.45 21.52 -16.40
N TYR A 56 -15.65 20.27 -16.77
CA TYR A 56 -14.92 19.61 -17.88
C TYR A 56 -15.36 20.13 -19.25
N LEU A 57 -16.65 20.39 -19.39
CA LEU A 57 -17.24 20.84 -20.64
C LEU A 57 -17.90 22.21 -20.49
N CYS A 58 -18.07 22.92 -21.60
CA CYS A 58 -18.91 24.09 -21.68
C CYS A 58 -19.89 23.97 -22.84
N ALA A 59 -21.18 24.18 -22.55
CA ALA A 59 -22.23 24.27 -23.55
C ALA A 59 -22.49 25.74 -23.84
N ARG A 60 -22.41 26.16 -25.11
CA ARG A 60 -22.91 27.46 -25.55
C ARG A 60 -24.30 27.27 -26.11
N GLN A 61 -25.23 28.13 -25.73
CA GLN A 61 -26.62 28.07 -26.18
C GLN A 61 -26.68 28.10 -27.73
N GLY A 62 -27.32 27.08 -28.35
CA GLY A 62 -27.39 26.95 -29.81
C GLY A 62 -26.11 26.48 -30.51
N ALA A 63 -25.05 26.12 -29.79
CA ALA A 63 -23.77 25.67 -30.33
C ALA A 63 -23.38 24.27 -29.86
N ARG A 64 -22.26 23.77 -30.42
CA ARG A 64 -21.63 22.51 -29.95
C ARG A 64 -21.14 22.65 -28.51
N THR A 65 -21.04 21.51 -27.81
CA THR A 65 -20.36 21.45 -26.52
C THR A 65 -18.85 21.31 -26.76
N TYR A 66 -18.08 22.04 -26.00
CA TYR A 66 -16.63 22.11 -26.11
C TYR A 66 -15.96 21.63 -24.81
N VAL A 67 -14.77 21.14 -24.90
CA VAL A 67 -13.89 20.94 -23.75
C VAL A 67 -13.58 22.29 -23.13
N ARG A 68 -13.90 22.48 -21.87
CA ARG A 68 -13.53 23.69 -21.12
C ARG A 68 -12.15 23.50 -20.48
N ASN A 69 -11.98 22.41 -19.76
CA ASN A 69 -10.74 22.03 -19.15
C ASN A 69 -10.78 20.50 -18.92
N MET A 70 -9.75 19.79 -19.34
CA MET A 70 -9.69 18.36 -19.07
C MET A 70 -9.32 18.06 -17.62
N HIS A 71 -8.80 19.06 -16.91
CA HIS A 71 -8.50 19.04 -15.49
C HIS A 71 -9.06 20.30 -14.84
N PRO A 72 -10.41 20.49 -14.78
CA PRO A 72 -11.04 21.75 -14.32
C PRO A 72 -10.66 22.08 -12.89
N ASP A 73 -10.34 21.07 -12.14
CA ASP A 73 -9.78 21.15 -10.80
C ASP A 73 -8.80 20.00 -10.64
N ASN A 74 -7.51 20.24 -10.88
CA ASN A 74 -6.45 19.27 -10.54
C ASN A 74 -6.33 19.12 -9.01
N ARG A 75 -7.19 19.80 -8.25
CA ARG A 75 -7.17 19.78 -6.80
C ARG A 75 -7.91 18.54 -6.30
N ILE A 76 -7.20 17.71 -5.57
CA ILE A 76 -7.80 16.59 -4.86
C ILE A 76 -8.52 17.17 -3.63
N HIS A 77 -9.81 16.88 -3.48
CA HIS A 77 -10.63 17.32 -2.36
C HIS A 77 -10.87 16.21 -1.34
N THR A 78 -10.83 14.96 -1.79
CA THR A 78 -11.06 13.81 -0.94
C THR A 78 -10.00 12.75 -1.17
N LEU A 79 -9.34 12.33 -0.11
CA LEU A 79 -8.43 11.22 -0.10
C LEU A 79 -9.07 10.04 0.64
N TYR A 80 -9.29 8.94 -0.06
CA TYR A 80 -9.68 7.67 0.53
C TYR A 80 -8.43 6.90 0.94
N LEU A 81 -8.24 6.70 2.25
CA LEU A 81 -7.20 5.81 2.77
C LEU A 81 -7.79 4.41 2.96
N ILE A 82 -7.36 3.49 2.11
CA ILE A 82 -7.88 2.12 2.07
C ILE A 82 -6.91 1.17 2.77
N THR A 83 -7.44 0.35 3.69
CA THR A 83 -6.69 -0.67 4.41
C THR A 83 -7.41 -2.02 4.37
N ASP A 84 -6.66 -3.12 4.52
CA ASP A 84 -7.25 -4.46 4.61
C ASP A 84 -7.69 -4.83 6.02
N TRP A 85 -7.42 -3.99 7.01
CA TRP A 85 -7.80 -4.24 8.42
C TRP A 85 -8.65 -3.10 8.99
N GLN A 86 -9.43 -3.44 9.99
CA GLN A 86 -10.22 -2.48 10.77
C GLN A 86 -9.34 -1.83 11.86
N GLY A 87 -9.74 -0.64 12.34
CA GLY A 87 -9.04 0.02 13.44
C GLY A 87 -7.93 0.99 13.01
N ASN A 88 -8.14 1.70 11.90
CA ASN A 88 -7.18 2.64 11.33
C ASN A 88 -7.28 4.08 11.88
N ALA A 89 -8.01 4.31 12.98
CA ALA A 89 -8.28 5.65 13.49
C ALA A 89 -7.01 6.45 13.82
N GLU A 90 -6.02 5.84 14.46
CA GLU A 90 -4.73 6.48 14.77
C GLU A 90 -3.96 6.86 13.51
N LEU A 91 -3.95 5.98 12.51
CA LEU A 91 -3.29 6.23 11.22
C LEU A 91 -3.95 7.37 10.47
N LEU A 92 -5.30 7.43 10.47
CA LEU A 92 -6.07 8.52 9.89
C LEU A 92 -5.79 9.84 10.60
N GLN A 93 -5.74 9.82 11.92
CA GLN A 93 -5.43 11.00 12.72
C GLN A 93 -4.02 11.51 12.41
N SER A 94 -3.02 10.64 12.42
CA SER A 94 -1.65 10.99 12.09
C SER A 94 -1.50 11.55 10.68
N LEU A 95 -2.21 10.96 9.70
CA LEU A 95 -2.21 11.48 8.33
C LEU A 95 -2.84 12.87 8.25
N ARG A 96 -3.99 13.10 8.89
CA ARG A 96 -4.64 14.41 8.94
C ARG A 96 -3.73 15.47 9.54
N GLU A 97 -3.05 15.17 10.64
CA GLU A 97 -2.11 16.08 11.30
C GLU A 97 -0.95 16.46 10.37
N ILE A 98 -0.37 15.49 9.64
CA ILE A 98 0.72 15.74 8.69
C ILE A 98 0.25 16.58 7.50
N LEU A 99 -0.95 16.35 6.98
CA LEU A 99 -1.53 17.15 5.91
C LEU A 99 -1.78 18.58 6.37
N PHE A 100 -2.40 18.76 7.53
CA PHE A 100 -2.66 20.08 8.14
C PHE A 100 -1.36 20.85 8.37
N GLN A 101 -0.36 20.26 9.03
CA GLN A 101 0.95 20.88 9.24
C GLN A 101 1.66 21.23 7.93
N GLY A 102 1.30 20.56 6.85
CA GLY A 102 1.81 20.82 5.51
C GLY A 102 1.03 21.85 4.71
N GLY A 103 0.03 22.51 5.30
CA GLY A 103 -0.79 23.51 4.63
C GLY A 103 -1.83 22.93 3.65
N ILE A 104 -2.17 21.64 3.80
CA ILE A 104 -3.24 20.98 3.03
C ILE A 104 -4.45 20.81 3.96
N GLU A 105 -5.21 21.89 4.12
CA GLU A 105 -6.35 21.92 5.06
C GLU A 105 -7.68 21.54 4.39
N ASP A 106 -7.78 21.69 3.08
CA ASP A 106 -9.03 21.52 2.34
C ASP A 106 -9.28 20.10 1.83
N ILE A 107 -8.47 19.12 2.26
CA ILE A 107 -8.65 17.72 1.85
C ILE A 107 -9.39 16.94 2.94
N GLN A 108 -10.54 16.40 2.58
CA GLN A 108 -11.24 15.42 3.40
C GLN A 108 -10.51 14.06 3.34
N VAL A 109 -10.13 13.49 4.47
CA VAL A 109 -9.55 12.14 4.55
C VAL A 109 -10.57 11.17 5.09
N ILE A 110 -10.88 10.14 4.31
CA ILE A 110 -11.87 9.10 4.63
C ILE A 110 -11.13 7.76 4.70
N GLY A 111 -11.19 7.08 5.85
CA GLY A 111 -10.68 5.72 5.98
C GLY A 111 -11.72 4.68 5.61
N LEU A 112 -11.34 3.73 4.78
CA LEU A 112 -12.19 2.62 4.37
C LEU A 112 -11.45 1.28 4.54
N CYS A 113 -12.19 0.25 4.96
CA CYS A 113 -11.73 -1.11 4.84
C CYS A 113 -11.96 -1.60 3.40
N SER A 114 -11.01 -2.33 2.83
CA SER A 114 -11.13 -2.85 1.45
C SER A 114 -12.37 -3.73 1.23
N GLN A 115 -12.89 -4.35 2.28
CA GLN A 115 -14.08 -5.19 2.21
C GLN A 115 -15.37 -4.42 1.87
N VAL A 116 -15.46 -3.13 2.23
CA VAL A 116 -16.65 -2.29 2.00
C VAL A 116 -16.48 -1.33 0.82
N ILE A 117 -15.36 -1.39 0.13
CA ILE A 117 -15.03 -0.46 -0.96
C ILE A 117 -16.09 -0.45 -2.08
N GLY A 118 -16.73 -1.61 -2.34
CA GLY A 118 -17.76 -1.76 -3.37
C GLY A 118 -18.95 -0.84 -3.19
N GLU A 119 -19.28 -0.48 -1.95
CA GLU A 119 -20.36 0.44 -1.62
C GLU A 119 -20.01 1.89 -1.97
N HIS A 120 -18.73 2.21 -2.08
CA HIS A 120 -18.18 3.54 -2.30
C HIS A 120 -17.64 3.79 -3.72
N PHE A 121 -17.71 2.82 -4.63
CA PHE A 121 -17.14 2.96 -5.98
C PHE A 121 -17.60 4.22 -6.72
N THR A 122 -18.90 4.52 -6.64
CA THR A 122 -19.47 5.71 -7.31
C THR A 122 -18.88 7.01 -6.76
N ASP A 123 -18.67 7.07 -5.45
CA ASP A 123 -18.14 8.25 -4.80
C ASP A 123 -16.63 8.38 -5.05
N ILE A 124 -15.89 7.28 -4.94
CA ILE A 124 -14.44 7.26 -5.19
C ILE A 124 -14.10 7.69 -6.62
N CYS A 125 -14.91 7.26 -7.60
CA CYS A 125 -14.69 7.61 -9.01
C CYS A 125 -15.15 9.02 -9.39
N ARG A 126 -15.56 9.86 -8.43
CA ARG A 126 -15.85 11.27 -8.72
C ARG A 126 -14.57 12.08 -8.93
N PRO A 127 -14.59 13.07 -9.84
CA PRO A 127 -13.49 14.00 -10.02
C PRO A 127 -13.10 14.68 -8.70
N GLY A 128 -11.80 14.90 -8.49
CA GLY A 128 -11.28 15.48 -7.26
C GLY A 128 -11.09 14.50 -6.11
N ASN A 129 -11.36 13.21 -6.33
CA ASN A 129 -11.10 12.15 -5.37
C ASN A 129 -9.85 11.37 -5.75
N ALA A 130 -9.14 10.86 -4.74
CA ALA A 130 -7.94 10.06 -4.88
C ALA A 130 -7.91 8.92 -3.86
N VAL A 131 -7.11 7.92 -4.11
CA VAL A 131 -6.98 6.73 -3.24
C VAL A 131 -5.53 6.55 -2.81
N ALA A 132 -5.31 6.39 -1.52
CA ALA A 132 -4.07 5.87 -0.95
C ALA A 132 -4.33 4.46 -0.38
N TRP A 133 -3.62 3.47 -0.87
CA TRP A 133 -3.71 2.09 -0.43
C TRP A 133 -2.64 1.79 0.61
N LEU A 134 -3.01 1.55 1.85
CA LEU A 134 -2.07 1.22 2.91
C LEU A 134 -1.86 -0.28 3.00
N MET A 135 -0.68 -0.73 2.57
CA MET A 135 -0.26 -2.14 2.53
C MET A 135 -1.31 -3.08 1.91
N PRO A 136 -1.85 -2.76 0.71
CA PRO A 136 -2.90 -3.57 0.11
C PRO A 136 -2.43 -4.98 -0.19
N SER A 137 -3.34 -5.94 -0.09
CA SER A 137 -3.10 -7.30 -0.58
C SER A 137 -3.25 -7.41 -2.10
N MET A 138 -2.70 -8.47 -2.68
CA MET A 138 -2.86 -8.75 -4.12
C MET A 138 -4.30 -9.00 -4.53
N SER A 139 -5.17 -9.41 -3.60
CA SER A 139 -6.60 -9.60 -3.87
C SER A 139 -7.31 -8.31 -4.30
N ASN A 140 -6.74 -7.15 -3.98
CA ASN A 140 -7.32 -5.85 -4.33
C ASN A 140 -6.88 -5.35 -5.73
N ILE A 141 -6.03 -6.09 -6.45
CA ILE A 141 -5.48 -5.64 -7.73
C ILE A 141 -6.57 -5.33 -8.77
N HIS A 142 -7.63 -6.11 -8.81
CA HIS A 142 -8.76 -5.90 -9.73
C HIS A 142 -9.54 -4.60 -9.42
N ILE A 143 -9.57 -4.18 -8.15
CA ILE A 143 -10.18 -2.91 -7.74
C ILE A 143 -9.26 -1.75 -8.13
N MET A 144 -7.95 -1.92 -7.96
CA MET A 144 -6.95 -0.94 -8.40
C MET A 144 -7.01 -0.74 -9.92
N ASP A 145 -7.12 -1.83 -10.68
CA ASP A 145 -7.29 -1.79 -12.13
C ASP A 145 -8.57 -1.03 -12.51
N TYR A 146 -9.68 -1.31 -11.84
CA TYR A 146 -10.93 -0.60 -12.06
C TYR A 146 -10.79 0.90 -11.79
N PHE A 147 -10.13 1.30 -10.72
CA PHE A 147 -9.89 2.72 -10.43
C PHE A 147 -8.93 3.37 -11.45
N ALA A 148 -7.92 2.65 -11.90
CA ALA A 148 -7.03 3.12 -12.97
C ALA A 148 -7.79 3.34 -14.28
N ASP A 149 -8.64 2.40 -14.68
CA ASP A 149 -9.51 2.52 -15.87
C ASP A 149 -10.51 3.69 -15.77
N ASN A 150 -10.84 4.11 -14.56
CA ASN A 150 -11.68 5.27 -14.29
C ASN A 150 -10.88 6.54 -13.96
N HIS A 151 -9.56 6.55 -14.21
CA HIS A 151 -8.65 7.69 -14.01
C HIS A 151 -8.64 8.23 -12.57
N VAL A 152 -8.92 7.40 -11.58
CA VAL A 152 -8.79 7.77 -10.17
C VAL A 152 -7.31 7.79 -9.81
N PRO A 153 -6.74 8.90 -9.34
CA PRO A 153 -5.37 8.94 -8.85
C PRO A 153 -5.16 7.95 -7.71
N GLN A 154 -4.11 7.13 -7.79
CA GLN A 154 -3.83 6.09 -6.80
C GLN A 154 -2.37 6.12 -6.37
N LEU A 155 -2.14 5.93 -5.08
CA LEU A 155 -0.82 5.77 -4.48
C LEU A 155 -0.79 4.53 -3.58
N LEU A 156 0.13 3.62 -3.83
CA LEU A 156 0.35 2.44 -3.00
C LEU A 156 1.40 2.75 -1.93
N LEU A 157 1.11 2.38 -0.69
CA LEU A 157 1.97 2.60 0.47
C LEU A 157 2.49 1.26 0.98
N ASN A 158 3.81 1.11 1.04
CA ASN A 158 4.51 -0.10 1.42
C ASN A 158 4.16 -1.35 0.57
N ARG A 159 3.68 -1.14 -0.63
CA ARG A 159 3.50 -2.20 -1.64
C ARG A 159 3.81 -1.65 -3.02
N LYS A 160 4.28 -2.53 -3.88
CA LYS A 160 4.56 -2.24 -5.28
C LYS A 160 3.88 -3.28 -6.14
N TYR A 161 2.91 -2.87 -6.94
CA TYR A 161 2.21 -3.72 -7.89
C TYR A 161 2.16 -3.03 -9.24
N LYS A 162 2.43 -3.75 -10.33
CA LYS A 162 2.39 -3.22 -11.69
C LYS A 162 3.14 -1.86 -11.80
N ASN A 163 2.58 -0.93 -12.53
CA ASN A 163 3.11 0.42 -12.76
C ASN A 163 2.38 1.48 -11.91
N TYR A 164 1.73 1.09 -10.82
CA TYR A 164 1.10 2.07 -9.93
C TYR A 164 2.15 2.89 -9.19
N SER A 165 1.84 4.18 -8.99
CA SER A 165 2.63 5.04 -8.11
C SER A 165 2.72 4.42 -6.72
N HIS A 166 3.89 4.41 -6.13
CA HIS A 166 4.10 3.77 -4.85
C HIS A 166 5.18 4.45 -4.00
N VAL A 167 5.02 4.32 -2.71
CA VAL A 167 6.04 4.66 -1.71
C VAL A 167 6.32 3.41 -0.90
N ILE A 168 7.55 2.97 -0.86
CA ILE A 168 7.96 1.76 -0.14
C ILE A 168 9.03 2.08 0.91
N THR A 169 9.07 1.28 1.97
CA THR A 169 10.17 1.28 2.91
C THR A 169 11.42 0.73 2.22
N ASP A 170 12.56 1.40 2.40
CA ASP A 170 13.85 0.87 1.98
C ASP A 170 14.22 -0.33 2.85
N SER A 171 13.93 -1.53 2.36
CA SER A 171 14.23 -2.78 3.06
C SER A 171 15.72 -3.01 3.20
N LYS A 172 16.54 -2.62 2.20
CA LYS A 172 17.98 -2.83 2.22
C LYS A 172 18.64 -2.03 3.33
N ALA A 173 18.38 -0.72 3.41
CA ALA A 173 18.95 0.15 4.46
C ALA A 173 18.50 -0.30 5.84
N SER A 174 17.19 -0.60 6.01
CA SER A 174 16.65 -1.01 7.31
C SER A 174 17.21 -2.35 7.79
N ILE A 175 17.27 -3.35 6.92
CA ILE A 175 17.78 -4.67 7.26
C ILE A 175 19.28 -4.63 7.51
N SER A 176 20.04 -3.85 6.73
CA SER A 176 21.48 -3.69 6.92
C SER A 176 21.80 -3.10 8.31
N GLU A 177 21.07 -2.05 8.74
CA GLU A 177 21.22 -1.45 10.07
C GLU A 177 20.85 -2.45 11.19
N GLY A 178 19.73 -3.14 11.06
CA GLY A 178 19.30 -4.12 12.04
C GLY A 178 20.24 -5.33 12.14
N LEU A 179 20.73 -5.81 11.01
CA LEU A 179 21.66 -6.95 10.96
C LEU A 179 23.02 -6.59 11.61
N ASP A 180 23.54 -5.39 11.37
CA ASP A 180 24.76 -4.90 12.04
C ASP A 180 24.62 -4.92 13.57
N TRP A 181 23.46 -4.47 14.10
CA TRP A 181 23.18 -4.60 15.53
C TRP A 181 23.15 -6.09 15.96
N LEU A 182 22.48 -6.95 15.20
CA LEU A 182 22.32 -8.36 15.54
C LEU A 182 23.66 -9.09 15.58
N LEU A 183 24.54 -8.83 14.60
CA LEU A 183 25.87 -9.42 14.51
C LEU A 183 26.77 -9.00 15.70
N ARG A 184 26.73 -7.71 16.07
CA ARG A 184 27.47 -7.21 17.24
C ARG A 184 26.95 -7.77 18.55
N ALA A 185 25.65 -7.95 18.69
CA ALA A 185 25.02 -8.37 19.94
C ALA A 185 24.94 -9.90 20.11
N GLY A 186 24.78 -10.64 19.02
CA GLY A 186 24.53 -12.09 19.02
C GLY A 186 25.61 -12.95 18.36
N GLY A 187 26.56 -12.30 17.66
CA GLY A 187 27.62 -12.99 16.93
C GLY A 187 27.32 -13.23 15.45
N PRO A 188 28.29 -13.75 14.71
CA PRO A 188 28.24 -13.82 13.24
C PRO A 188 27.29 -14.90 12.69
N GLU A 189 26.93 -15.90 13.47
CA GLU A 189 26.06 -17.00 13.03
C GLU A 189 24.60 -16.64 13.16
N VAL A 190 23.96 -16.33 12.05
CA VAL A 190 22.58 -15.83 12.00
C VAL A 190 21.58 -16.93 11.61
N THR A 191 20.51 -17.02 12.38
CA THR A 191 19.32 -17.82 12.03
C THR A 191 18.27 -16.88 11.45
N LEU A 192 17.73 -17.20 10.28
CA LEU A 192 16.65 -16.49 9.63
C LEU A 192 15.35 -17.27 9.72
N ILE A 193 14.27 -16.61 10.13
CA ILE A 193 12.90 -17.12 10.03
C ILE A 193 12.11 -16.11 9.18
N ALA A 194 11.62 -16.55 8.03
CA ALA A 194 10.89 -15.70 7.09
C ALA A 194 9.77 -16.48 6.41
N ARG A 195 8.69 -15.79 6.11
CA ARG A 195 7.71 -16.31 5.16
C ARG A 195 8.30 -16.29 3.76
N ALA A 196 8.10 -17.35 3.00
CA ALA A 196 8.53 -17.40 1.61
C ALA A 196 7.83 -16.30 0.78
N ALA A 197 8.58 -15.74 -0.15
CA ALA A 197 8.01 -14.82 -1.12
C ALA A 197 7.08 -15.58 -2.07
N GLY A 198 5.96 -14.97 -2.42
CA GLY A 198 4.97 -15.56 -3.32
C GLY A 198 3.99 -14.51 -3.82
N THR A 199 3.02 -14.95 -4.61
CA THR A 199 2.00 -14.06 -5.20
C THR A 199 1.21 -13.27 -4.14
N MET A 200 0.96 -13.88 -2.97
CA MET A 200 0.24 -13.22 -1.88
C MET A 200 1.12 -12.29 -1.04
N HIS A 201 2.42 -12.55 -0.99
CA HIS A 201 3.38 -11.79 -0.17
C HIS A 201 4.61 -11.35 -0.99
N PRO A 202 4.43 -10.62 -2.11
CA PRO A 202 5.55 -10.26 -3.00
C PRO A 202 6.59 -9.35 -2.34
N TYR A 203 6.21 -8.57 -1.34
CA TYR A 203 7.12 -7.72 -0.56
C TYR A 203 8.17 -8.49 0.24
N GLN A 204 7.93 -9.77 0.50
CA GLN A 204 8.91 -10.63 1.16
C GLN A 204 10.14 -10.88 0.28
N TYR A 205 9.96 -10.79 -1.05
CA TYR A 205 11.08 -10.94 -1.99
C TYR A 205 12.17 -9.90 -1.72
N ASP A 206 11.77 -8.63 -1.64
CA ASP A 206 12.69 -7.52 -1.39
C ASP A 206 13.36 -7.63 -0.01
N ARG A 207 12.63 -8.09 1.01
CA ARG A 207 13.17 -8.29 2.36
C ARG A 207 14.17 -9.44 2.44
N ILE A 208 13.84 -10.59 1.82
CA ILE A 208 14.72 -11.76 1.80
C ILE A 208 15.99 -11.44 1.01
N LEU A 209 15.87 -10.81 -0.15
CA LEU A 209 17.01 -10.39 -0.95
C LEU A 209 17.91 -9.41 -0.16
N ALA A 210 17.31 -8.39 0.45
CA ALA A 210 18.03 -7.41 1.28
C ALA A 210 18.76 -8.08 2.46
N PHE A 211 18.17 -9.12 3.07
CA PHE A 211 18.86 -9.89 4.11
C PHE A 211 20.10 -10.59 3.57
N PHE A 212 19.99 -11.35 2.47
CA PHE A 212 21.14 -12.07 1.92
C PHE A 212 22.26 -11.14 1.47
N GLU A 213 21.93 -10.05 0.78
CA GLU A 213 22.91 -9.05 0.38
C GLU A 213 23.61 -8.42 1.59
N SER A 214 22.86 -8.00 2.62
CA SER A 214 23.43 -7.40 3.83
C SER A 214 24.27 -8.42 4.62
N ALA A 215 23.82 -9.68 4.65
CA ALA A 215 24.56 -10.75 5.32
C ALA A 215 25.93 -10.99 4.66
N VAL A 216 26.00 -11.01 3.34
CA VAL A 216 27.26 -11.13 2.60
C VAL A 216 28.16 -9.92 2.84
N GLU A 217 27.61 -8.71 2.70
CA GLU A 217 28.36 -7.45 2.89
C GLU A 217 28.97 -7.32 4.30
N GLN A 218 28.27 -7.85 5.31
CA GLN A 218 28.69 -7.73 6.73
C GLN A 218 29.40 -8.97 7.26
N GLY A 219 29.63 -9.99 6.42
CA GLY A 219 30.33 -11.19 6.81
C GLY A 219 29.57 -12.11 7.76
N ALA A 220 28.24 -12.11 7.72
CA ALA A 220 27.40 -13.03 8.46
C ALA A 220 27.63 -14.48 7.99
N LYS A 221 27.67 -15.41 8.94
CA LYS A 221 27.76 -16.84 8.65
C LYS A 221 26.37 -17.44 8.52
N LEU A 222 26.04 -17.88 7.34
CA LEU A 222 24.75 -18.49 7.01
C LEU A 222 24.93 -20.00 6.78
N ALA A 223 24.24 -20.79 7.56
CA ALA A 223 24.17 -22.25 7.37
C ALA A 223 22.77 -22.61 6.89
N SER A 224 22.66 -23.55 5.95
CA SER A 224 21.37 -23.94 5.35
C SER A 224 20.36 -24.45 6.37
N ASP A 225 20.81 -25.08 7.42
CA ASP A 225 20.01 -25.59 8.54
C ASP A 225 19.55 -24.50 9.52
N ARG A 226 19.95 -23.24 9.30
CA ARG A 226 19.54 -22.04 10.06
C ARG A 226 18.68 -21.07 9.24
N LEU A 227 18.27 -21.47 8.04
CA LEU A 227 17.46 -20.66 7.12
C LEU A 227 16.06 -21.27 6.97
N PHE A 228 15.10 -20.74 7.68
CA PHE A 228 13.70 -21.18 7.68
C PHE A 228 12.85 -20.24 6.84
N ILE A 229 12.88 -20.41 5.53
CA ILE A 229 12.08 -19.64 4.58
C ILE A 229 10.96 -20.56 4.10
N ARG A 230 9.74 -20.39 4.62
CA ARG A 230 8.61 -21.31 4.38
C ARG A 230 7.31 -20.53 4.13
N ASP A 231 6.41 -21.15 3.40
CA ASP A 231 5.02 -20.66 3.26
C ASP A 231 4.17 -21.28 4.38
N PHE A 232 4.13 -20.61 5.53
CA PHE A 232 3.45 -21.07 6.73
C PHE A 232 1.94 -21.18 6.52
N GLN A 233 1.37 -22.36 6.82
CA GLN A 233 -0.07 -22.63 6.81
C GLN A 233 -0.66 -22.56 8.22
N ASP A 234 0.03 -23.13 9.20
CA ASP A 234 -0.30 -23.06 10.63
C ASP A 234 0.87 -22.42 11.38
N ILE A 235 0.86 -21.08 11.44
CA ILE A 235 1.99 -20.31 12.00
C ILE A 235 2.34 -20.74 13.42
N PRO A 236 1.39 -20.84 14.41
CA PRO A 236 1.75 -21.22 15.76
C PRO A 236 2.44 -22.59 15.85
N LYS A 237 1.91 -23.58 15.14
CA LYS A 237 2.45 -24.93 15.11
C LYS A 237 3.81 -25.00 14.46
N GLU A 238 3.92 -24.48 13.24
CA GLU A 238 5.16 -24.57 12.46
C GLU A 238 6.30 -23.75 13.07
N ILE A 239 5.99 -22.61 13.70
CA ILE A 239 6.98 -21.83 14.45
C ILE A 239 7.42 -22.54 15.73
N ALA A 240 6.52 -23.24 16.41
CA ALA A 240 6.88 -24.07 17.57
C ALA A 240 7.78 -25.23 17.15
N GLU A 241 7.55 -25.86 16.01
CA GLU A 241 8.41 -26.89 15.43
C GLU A 241 9.81 -26.35 15.12
N ILE A 242 9.91 -25.18 14.47
CA ILE A 242 11.20 -24.52 14.21
C ILE A 242 11.95 -24.18 15.52
N ALA A 243 11.25 -23.62 16.50
CA ALA A 243 11.84 -23.32 17.81
C ALA A 243 12.35 -24.59 18.48
N CYS A 244 11.58 -25.66 18.45
CA CYS A 244 11.95 -26.97 18.97
C CYS A 244 13.20 -27.54 18.27
N GLU A 245 13.27 -27.44 16.94
CA GLU A 245 14.45 -27.85 16.15
C GLU A 245 15.69 -27.04 16.56
N LEU A 246 15.57 -25.71 16.66
CA LEU A 246 16.67 -24.82 17.00
C LEU A 246 17.19 -25.02 18.43
N PHE A 247 16.28 -25.17 19.40
CA PHE A 247 16.62 -25.21 20.82
C PHE A 247 16.98 -26.59 21.36
N ARG A 248 16.81 -27.64 20.57
CA ARG A 248 17.36 -28.99 20.86
C ARG A 248 18.81 -29.19 20.42
N ARG A 249 19.36 -28.23 19.71
CA ARG A 249 20.76 -28.29 19.26
C ARG A 249 21.73 -28.15 20.46
N PRO A 250 22.93 -28.78 20.34
CA PRO A 250 23.96 -28.62 21.37
C PRO A 250 24.35 -27.15 21.61
N GLU A 251 24.34 -26.36 20.54
CA GLU A 251 24.59 -24.91 20.59
C GLU A 251 23.34 -24.15 20.14
N ILE A 252 22.78 -23.40 21.09
CA ILE A 252 21.62 -22.54 20.85
C ILE A 252 22.00 -21.36 19.96
N PRO A 253 21.23 -21.07 18.90
CA PRO A 253 21.45 -19.88 18.08
C PRO A 253 21.41 -18.61 18.90
N ARG A 254 22.46 -17.78 18.84
CA ARG A 254 22.54 -16.51 19.59
C ARG A 254 22.00 -15.32 18.84
N ALA A 255 21.99 -15.35 17.51
CA ALA A 255 21.50 -14.30 16.65
C ALA A 255 20.35 -14.81 15.80
N ILE A 256 19.15 -14.34 16.07
CA ILE A 256 17.92 -14.78 15.37
C ILE A 256 17.25 -13.57 14.75
N PHE A 257 16.97 -13.63 13.44
CA PHE A 257 16.26 -12.62 12.70
C PHE A 257 14.92 -13.16 12.19
N ILE A 258 13.84 -12.49 12.53
CA ILE A 258 12.48 -12.81 12.09
C ILE A 258 11.95 -11.70 11.18
N LEU A 259 11.64 -12.03 9.92
CA LEU A 259 11.16 -11.10 8.90
C LEU A 259 9.63 -10.93 8.83
N GLY A 260 8.86 -11.72 9.55
CA GLY A 260 7.39 -11.68 9.55
C GLY A 260 6.82 -11.37 10.92
N ALA A 261 6.06 -10.28 11.05
CA ALA A 261 5.46 -9.86 12.33
C ALA A 261 4.59 -10.96 12.98
N GLU A 262 3.86 -11.70 12.17
CA GLU A 262 2.94 -12.76 12.59
C GLU A 262 3.64 -13.96 13.25
N THR A 263 4.93 -14.15 13.02
CA THR A 263 5.70 -15.28 13.54
C THR A 263 6.45 -14.97 14.85
N ILE A 264 6.53 -13.69 15.24
CA ILE A 264 7.35 -13.22 16.37
C ILE A 264 6.79 -13.70 17.72
N ILE A 265 5.50 -13.45 17.98
CA ILE A 265 4.86 -13.89 19.24
C ILE A 265 4.86 -15.41 19.39
N PRO A 266 4.48 -16.21 18.38
CA PRO A 266 4.61 -17.67 18.44
C PRO A 266 6.02 -18.12 18.76
N PHE A 267 7.06 -17.50 18.14
CA PHE A 267 8.46 -17.86 18.38
C PHE A 267 8.88 -17.56 19.82
N VAL A 268 8.60 -16.36 20.33
CA VAL A 268 8.94 -15.99 21.72
C VAL A 268 8.21 -16.87 22.73
N THR A 269 6.95 -17.24 22.44
CA THR A 269 6.18 -18.16 23.28
C THR A 269 6.80 -19.56 23.30
N ALA A 270 7.18 -20.07 22.14
CA ALA A 270 7.86 -21.37 22.04
C ALA A 270 9.25 -21.36 22.72
N ALA A 271 10.03 -20.27 22.57
CA ALA A 271 11.31 -20.13 23.26
C ALA A 271 11.15 -20.20 24.78
N ARG A 272 10.13 -19.50 25.33
CA ARG A 272 9.81 -19.54 26.77
C ARG A 272 9.40 -20.95 27.25
N ALA A 273 8.68 -21.69 26.43
CA ALA A 273 8.32 -23.08 26.73
C ALA A 273 9.57 -23.99 26.82
N HIS A 274 10.65 -23.64 26.15
CA HIS A 274 11.97 -24.28 26.27
C HIS A 274 12.85 -23.68 27.39
N GLY A 275 12.32 -22.78 28.23
CA GLY A 275 13.06 -22.12 29.29
C GLY A 275 14.06 -21.04 28.81
N LEU A 276 13.94 -20.61 27.55
CA LEU A 276 14.84 -19.64 26.95
C LEU A 276 14.21 -18.24 26.86
N THR A 277 15.02 -17.21 27.05
CA THR A 277 14.58 -15.83 27.13
C THR A 277 15.41 -14.94 26.19
N PRO A 278 14.75 -14.15 25.31
CA PRO A 278 15.44 -13.12 24.54
C PRO A 278 16.25 -12.19 25.46
N GLY A 279 17.43 -11.79 25.05
CA GLY A 279 18.30 -10.92 25.83
C GLY A 279 19.27 -11.66 26.73
N LYS A 280 18.86 -12.77 27.32
CA LYS A 280 19.71 -13.64 28.15
C LYS A 280 20.37 -14.72 27.28
N ASP A 281 19.54 -15.53 26.62
CA ASP A 281 19.99 -16.74 25.92
C ASP A 281 20.30 -16.49 24.43
N PHE A 282 19.55 -15.59 23.81
CA PHE A 282 19.73 -15.16 22.42
C PHE A 282 19.31 -13.71 22.20
N LYS A 283 19.73 -13.13 21.07
CA LYS A 283 19.28 -11.82 20.58
C LYS A 283 18.29 -12.03 19.43
N LEU A 284 17.24 -11.22 19.43
CA LEU A 284 16.17 -11.30 18.46
C LEU A 284 16.04 -9.98 17.71
N LEU A 285 16.19 -10.03 16.40
CA LEU A 285 15.86 -8.93 15.51
C LEU A 285 14.51 -9.20 14.86
N CYS A 286 13.60 -8.23 14.89
CA CYS A 286 12.28 -8.35 14.30
C CYS A 286 12.06 -7.27 13.23
N PHE A 287 11.53 -7.68 12.10
CA PHE A 287 11.00 -6.72 11.13
C PHE A 287 9.57 -6.38 11.54
N ASP A 288 9.30 -5.10 11.82
CA ASP A 288 8.11 -4.51 12.42
C ASP A 288 8.08 -4.48 13.96
N ILE A 289 7.29 -3.55 14.49
CA ILE A 289 7.08 -3.40 15.93
C ILE A 289 5.93 -4.29 16.39
N ILE A 290 6.19 -5.02 17.45
CA ILE A 290 5.19 -5.82 18.16
C ILE A 290 5.01 -5.22 19.54
N GLU A 291 3.95 -4.46 19.74
CA GLU A 291 3.72 -3.69 20.97
C GLU A 291 3.87 -4.50 22.27
N PRO A 292 3.35 -5.75 22.39
CA PRO A 292 3.55 -6.56 23.59
C PRO A 292 5.01 -6.88 23.94
N LEU A 293 5.94 -6.70 22.99
CA LEU A 293 7.37 -6.96 23.15
C LEU A 293 8.21 -5.69 23.15
N ARG A 294 7.59 -4.51 23.04
CA ARG A 294 8.30 -3.23 23.04
C ARG A 294 9.09 -3.04 24.34
N GLY A 295 10.36 -2.68 24.19
CA GLY A 295 11.27 -2.50 25.35
C GLY A 295 11.73 -3.80 26.02
N TYR A 296 11.40 -4.96 25.44
CA TYR A 296 11.87 -6.23 25.99
C TYR A 296 13.39 -6.37 25.79
N PRO A 297 14.16 -6.66 26.86
CA PRO A 297 15.62 -6.78 26.74
C PRO A 297 16.03 -7.81 25.70
N GLY A 298 16.98 -7.44 24.83
CA GLY A 298 17.53 -8.34 23.80
C GLY A 298 16.63 -8.57 22.60
N ILE A 299 15.54 -7.83 22.47
CA ILE A 299 14.71 -7.75 21.25
C ILE A 299 14.92 -6.37 20.63
N CYS A 300 15.41 -6.34 19.40
CA CYS A 300 15.45 -5.16 18.56
C CYS A 300 14.33 -5.25 17.50
N MET A 301 13.58 -4.17 17.35
CA MET A 301 12.47 -4.11 16.41
C MET A 301 12.71 -2.98 15.42
N MET A 302 12.59 -3.27 14.15
CA MET A 302 12.68 -2.27 13.09
C MET A 302 11.33 -1.57 12.93
N ARG A 303 11.33 -0.25 13.10
CA ARG A 303 10.13 0.57 12.98
C ARG A 303 9.97 1.09 11.55
N GLN A 304 8.84 0.86 10.96
CA GLN A 304 8.44 1.54 9.74
C GLN A 304 8.06 3.00 10.05
N ARG A 305 8.65 3.94 9.31
CA ARG A 305 8.43 5.39 9.54
C ARG A 305 7.21 5.86 8.75
N PHE A 306 6.01 5.54 9.22
CA PHE A 306 4.76 5.97 8.58
C PHE A 306 4.67 7.49 8.41
N GLU A 307 5.27 8.26 9.30
CA GLU A 307 5.33 9.72 9.20
C GLU A 307 6.00 10.18 7.89
N LYS A 308 7.06 9.49 7.44
CA LYS A 308 7.71 9.78 6.16
C LYS A 308 6.84 9.37 4.98
N ILE A 309 6.17 8.21 5.08
CA ILE A 309 5.21 7.76 4.06
C ILE A 309 4.09 8.79 3.90
N TYR A 310 3.55 9.33 4.98
CA TYR A 310 2.50 10.34 4.93
C TYR A 310 3.00 11.69 4.38
N GLN A 311 4.27 12.04 4.59
CA GLN A 311 4.88 13.20 3.93
C GLN A 311 4.93 13.03 2.40
N GLU A 312 5.18 11.82 1.91
CA GLU A 312 5.14 11.53 0.47
C GLU A 312 3.70 11.58 -0.08
N ILE A 313 2.69 11.14 0.69
CA ILE A 313 1.28 11.36 0.32
C ILE A 313 1.01 12.85 0.12
N ARG A 314 1.50 13.70 1.03
CA ARG A 314 1.35 15.15 0.92
C ARG A 314 1.96 15.68 -0.38
N ARG A 315 3.20 15.27 -0.71
CA ARG A 315 3.85 15.68 -1.97
C ARG A 315 3.04 15.25 -3.18
N TRP A 316 2.58 14.01 -3.18
CA TRP A 316 1.77 13.46 -4.25
C TRP A 316 0.45 14.20 -4.42
N LEU A 317 -0.25 14.52 -3.33
CA LEU A 317 -1.48 15.33 -3.35
C LEU A 317 -1.22 16.74 -3.88
N SER A 318 -0.12 17.39 -3.46
CA SER A 318 0.29 18.71 -3.94
C SER A 318 0.61 18.73 -5.43
N ALA A 319 1.05 17.59 -5.98
CA ALA A 319 1.27 17.39 -7.42
C ALA A 319 0.00 16.99 -8.20
N GLY A 320 -1.19 17.07 -7.58
CA GLY A 320 -2.47 16.72 -8.21
C GLY A 320 -2.68 15.22 -8.41
N GLY A 321 -2.01 14.37 -7.61
CA GLY A 321 -2.15 12.91 -7.72
C GLY A 321 -1.47 12.29 -8.95
N THR A 322 -0.59 13.03 -9.59
CA THR A 322 0.20 12.52 -10.73
C THR A 322 1.27 11.56 -10.27
N ALA A 323 1.69 10.66 -11.16
CA ALA A 323 2.74 9.68 -10.86
C ALA A 323 4.04 10.35 -10.40
N PHE A 324 4.71 9.70 -9.44
CA PHE A 324 6.09 10.00 -9.07
C PHE A 324 7.03 9.44 -10.12
#